data_8e34ecedaf02d623ae2753238e8a5665
#
_entry.id   8e34ecedaf02d623ae2753238e8a5665
#
_cell.length_a   1.000
_cell.length_b   1.000
_cell.length_c   1.000
_cell.angle_alpha   90.00
_cell.angle_beta   90.00
_cell.angle_gamma   90.00
#
_symmetry.space_group_name_H-M   'P 1'
#
loop_
_entity.id
_entity.type
_entity.pdbx_description
1 polymer ?
#
loop_
_entity_poly.entity_id
_entity_poly.type
_entity_poly.pdbx_seq_one_letter_code
_entity_poly.pdbx_strand_id
1 'polypeptide(L)'
;GNAVEQSAGSLHRLDDIGKTALGTLVQAGRFTLLDHREPLEVASVGTVIRLHGFSWGQKVRPLMEPHDLVLEVAVAHQYVWRKGHFHPGAPKEGHVPNILKRLRGYDVAVFGDNHSSFHWGVVTKTVVWNCGGFFRRRSDERNHRPSAGLLHADGTVTRHFLDVSQDRFADEAAAKLEK
;
A
#
# COMPACT_ATOMS: atom_id res chain seq x y z
N GLY A 1 29.31 22.15 -7.03
CA GLY A 1 28.63 22.48 -5.84
C GLY A 1 27.47 21.52 -5.63
N ASN A 2 27.71 20.47 -4.87
CA ASN A 2 26.69 19.49 -4.47
C ASN A 2 25.89 20.12 -3.33
N ALA A 3 24.72 20.61 -3.61
CA ALA A 3 23.75 21.01 -2.60
C ALA A 3 22.74 19.87 -2.41
N VAL A 4 23.00 19.08 -1.38
CA VAL A 4 22.07 18.73 -0.30
C VAL A 4 20.70 18.21 -0.70
N GLU A 5 20.62 16.92 -0.98
CA GLU A 5 19.47 16.12 -0.58
C GLU A 5 19.65 15.67 0.88
N GLN A 6 19.59 16.63 1.79
CA GLN A 6 19.41 16.38 3.21
C GLN A 6 18.10 17.03 3.58
N SER A 7 17.06 16.22 3.72
CA SER A 7 16.05 16.44 4.76
C SER A 7 14.87 15.48 4.62
N ALA A 8 14.33 15.09 5.71
CA ALA A 8 13.12 14.32 5.95
C ALA A 8 13.20 12.79 5.79
N GLY A 9 14.40 12.20 5.72
CA GLY A 9 14.53 10.73 5.53
C GLY A 9 14.99 9.93 6.76
N SER A 10 15.28 10.56 7.92
CA SER A 10 16.03 9.85 8.96
C SER A 10 15.19 8.91 9.85
N LEU A 11 13.87 9.00 9.84
CA LEU A 11 13.02 8.17 10.69
C LEU A 11 12.62 6.82 10.07
N HIS A 12 12.96 6.58 8.81
CA HIS A 12 12.52 5.40 8.07
C HIS A 12 13.65 4.64 7.36
N ARG A 13 14.88 4.82 7.81
CA ARG A 13 15.96 3.95 7.36
C ARG A 13 15.75 2.56 7.95
N LEU A 14 15.97 1.53 7.13
CA LEU A 14 15.98 0.13 7.58
C LEU A 14 16.90 -0.08 8.79
N ASP A 15 17.99 0.68 8.87
CA ASP A 15 18.97 0.66 9.97
C ASP A 15 18.39 1.11 11.32
N ASP A 16 17.34 1.95 11.31
CA ASP A 16 16.68 2.46 12.52
C ASP A 16 15.44 1.63 12.92
N ILE A 17 14.98 0.73 12.08
CA ILE A 17 13.81 -0.12 12.37
C ILE A 17 13.99 -0.90 13.66
N GLY A 18 15.20 -1.40 13.93
CA GLY A 18 15.50 -2.15 15.15
C GLY A 18 15.17 -1.44 16.46
N LYS A 19 15.05 -0.10 16.43
CA LYS A 19 14.71 0.75 17.59
C LYS A 19 13.21 1.08 17.70
N THR A 20 12.38 0.51 16.84
CA THR A 20 10.94 0.77 16.79
C THR A 20 10.13 -0.43 17.25
N ALA A 21 8.85 -0.22 17.59
CA ALA A 21 7.92 -1.31 17.88
C ALA A 21 7.83 -2.30 16.69
N LEU A 22 7.83 -1.80 15.45
CA LEU A 22 7.87 -2.64 14.26
C LEU A 22 9.14 -3.49 14.22
N GLY A 23 10.31 -2.89 14.52
CA GLY A 23 11.57 -3.62 14.56
C GLY A 23 11.57 -4.74 15.59
N THR A 24 10.98 -4.51 16.76
CA THR A 24 10.80 -5.55 17.78
C THR A 24 9.97 -6.72 17.25
N LEU A 25 8.87 -6.44 16.53
CA LEU A 25 8.02 -7.48 15.95
C LEU A 25 8.71 -8.22 14.80
N VAL A 26 9.52 -7.53 14.00
CA VAL A 26 10.34 -8.16 12.94
C VAL A 26 11.39 -9.08 13.57
N GLN A 27 12.12 -8.61 14.59
CA GLN A 27 13.11 -9.44 15.32
C GLN A 27 12.48 -10.65 16.01
N ALA A 28 11.24 -10.51 16.50
CA ALA A 28 10.46 -11.61 17.06
C ALA A 28 9.86 -12.56 16.01
N GLY A 29 10.15 -12.37 14.73
CA GLY A 29 9.64 -13.18 13.61
C GLY A 29 8.13 -13.08 13.39
N ARG A 30 7.48 -12.00 13.90
CA ARG A 30 6.05 -11.78 13.75
C ARG A 30 5.69 -11.06 12.44
N PHE A 31 6.65 -10.34 11.86
CA PHE A 31 6.53 -9.64 10.59
C PHE A 31 7.77 -9.89 9.75
N THR A 32 7.57 -10.00 8.44
CA THR A 32 8.64 -10.00 7.46
C THR A 32 8.70 -8.61 6.82
N LEU A 33 9.87 -7.98 6.88
CA LEU A 33 10.12 -6.72 6.22
C LEU A 33 10.34 -6.95 4.74
N LEU A 34 9.56 -6.29 3.90
CA LEU A 34 9.77 -6.34 2.45
C LEU A 34 10.81 -5.32 2.02
N ASP A 35 11.77 -5.75 1.21
CA ASP A 35 12.74 -4.88 0.54
C ASP A 35 12.67 -5.11 -0.99
N HIS A 36 12.94 -4.07 -1.77
CA HIS A 36 12.94 -4.17 -3.22
C HIS A 36 14.22 -4.79 -3.79
N ARG A 37 15.29 -4.87 -2.98
CA ARG A 37 16.58 -5.49 -3.35
C ARG A 37 16.57 -6.99 -3.11
N GLU A 38 15.82 -7.42 -2.11
CA GLU A 38 15.64 -8.81 -1.73
C GLU A 38 14.14 -9.11 -1.65
N PRO A 39 13.48 -9.35 -2.80
CA PRO A 39 12.05 -9.62 -2.83
C PRO A 39 11.73 -10.93 -2.11
N LEU A 40 10.59 -10.96 -1.43
CA LEU A 40 10.08 -12.15 -0.77
C LEU A 40 9.33 -13.02 -1.79
N GLU A 41 9.75 -14.27 -1.91
CA GLU A 41 9.02 -15.27 -2.69
C GLU A 41 8.05 -16.06 -1.83
N VAL A 42 6.83 -16.18 -2.29
CA VAL A 42 5.76 -16.97 -1.67
C VAL A 42 5.27 -17.99 -2.69
N ALA A 43 5.44 -19.26 -2.38
CA ALA A 43 4.90 -20.34 -3.21
C ALA A 43 3.37 -20.37 -3.08
N SER A 44 2.68 -20.46 -4.20
CA SER A 44 1.24 -20.64 -4.29
C SER A 44 0.92 -21.79 -5.27
N VAL A 45 -0.33 -22.23 -5.32
CA VAL A 45 -0.72 -23.32 -6.21
C VAL A 45 -0.52 -22.89 -7.66
N GLY A 46 0.45 -23.52 -8.33
CA GLY A 46 0.74 -23.32 -9.76
C GLY A 46 1.53 -22.05 -10.12
N THR A 47 1.96 -21.22 -9.13
CA THR A 47 2.77 -20.05 -9.38
C THR A 47 3.66 -19.67 -8.19
N VAL A 48 4.65 -18.82 -8.42
CA VAL A 48 5.41 -18.14 -7.38
C VAL A 48 4.99 -16.68 -7.39
N ILE A 49 4.69 -16.12 -6.21
CA ILE A 49 4.40 -14.70 -6.03
C ILE A 49 5.67 -14.06 -5.48
N ARG A 50 6.18 -13.04 -6.17
CA ARG A 50 7.37 -12.30 -5.74
C ARG A 50 6.98 -10.90 -5.31
N LEU A 51 7.20 -10.58 -4.03
CA LEU A 51 6.82 -9.33 -3.38
C LEU A 51 8.03 -8.40 -3.27
N HIS A 52 7.98 -7.26 -3.96
CA HIS A 52 9.00 -6.21 -3.92
C HIS A 52 8.54 -5.07 -3.02
N GLY A 53 9.24 -4.82 -1.91
CA GLY A 53 8.86 -3.81 -0.93
C GLY A 53 9.51 -2.45 -1.22
N PHE A 54 8.70 -1.39 -1.20
CA PHE A 54 9.15 0.00 -1.34
C PHE A 54 8.68 0.79 -0.11
N SER A 55 9.60 1.05 0.80
CA SER A 55 9.33 1.81 2.02
C SER A 55 8.95 3.26 1.71
N TRP A 56 8.40 3.95 2.70
CA TRP A 56 8.11 5.39 2.60
C TRP A 56 9.33 6.18 2.13
N GLY A 57 9.11 7.12 1.20
CA GLY A 57 10.19 7.87 0.55
C GLY A 57 10.86 7.17 -0.63
N GLN A 58 10.68 5.87 -0.79
CA GLN A 58 11.12 5.14 -1.97
C GLN A 58 10.04 5.17 -3.06
N LYS A 59 10.47 5.33 -4.31
CA LYS A 59 9.58 5.27 -5.47
C LYS A 59 9.70 3.92 -6.15
N VAL A 60 8.58 3.33 -6.50
CA VAL A 60 8.57 2.11 -7.34
C VAL A 60 9.36 2.37 -8.61
N ARG A 61 10.17 1.42 -9.02
CA ARG A 61 10.99 1.44 -10.23
C ARG A 61 10.54 0.31 -11.16
N PRO A 62 10.67 0.47 -12.49
CA PRO A 62 10.38 -0.61 -13.41
C PRO A 62 11.19 -1.86 -13.07
N LEU A 63 10.57 -3.01 -13.16
CA LEU A 63 11.24 -4.29 -13.14
C LEU A 63 11.81 -4.56 -14.53
N MET A 64 13.13 -4.75 -14.62
CA MET A 64 13.81 -4.85 -15.92
C MET A 64 13.68 -6.23 -16.53
N GLU A 65 13.64 -7.26 -15.70
CA GLU A 65 13.62 -8.66 -16.08
C GLU A 65 12.48 -9.40 -15.35
N PRO A 66 11.20 -9.19 -15.75
CA PRO A 66 10.09 -9.95 -15.18
C PRO A 66 10.18 -11.42 -15.63
N HIS A 67 9.75 -12.33 -14.77
CA HIS A 67 9.68 -13.75 -15.07
C HIS A 67 8.27 -14.16 -15.48
N ASP A 68 8.12 -14.83 -16.62
CA ASP A 68 6.82 -15.23 -17.18
C ASP A 68 6.01 -16.19 -16.28
N LEU A 69 6.68 -16.93 -15.40
CA LEU A 69 6.05 -17.90 -14.49
C LEU A 69 5.94 -17.41 -13.04
N VAL A 70 6.22 -16.13 -12.81
CA VAL A 70 6.19 -15.50 -11.49
C VAL A 70 5.23 -14.32 -11.52
N LEU A 71 4.35 -14.24 -10.54
CA LEU A 71 3.51 -13.08 -10.33
C LEU A 71 4.32 -11.99 -9.60
N GLU A 72 4.68 -10.95 -10.31
CA GLU A 72 5.51 -9.86 -9.79
C GLU A 72 4.63 -8.79 -9.15
N VAL A 73 4.83 -8.54 -7.85
CA VAL A 73 4.00 -7.64 -7.05
C VAL A 73 4.84 -6.55 -6.41
N ALA A 74 4.56 -5.29 -6.74
CA ALA A 74 5.11 -4.15 -6.01
C ALA A 74 4.23 -3.83 -4.80
N VAL A 75 4.83 -3.70 -3.61
CA VAL A 75 4.15 -3.26 -2.39
C VAL A 75 4.83 -1.97 -1.92
N ALA A 76 4.11 -0.85 -1.95
CA ALA A 76 4.72 0.46 -1.73
C ALA A 76 3.94 1.32 -0.74
N HIS A 77 4.67 1.96 0.20
CA HIS A 77 4.12 3.02 1.04
C HIS A 77 4.31 4.37 0.32
N GLN A 78 3.44 4.64 -0.64
CA GLN A 78 3.46 5.84 -1.47
C GLN A 78 2.04 6.32 -1.73
N TYR A 79 1.81 7.65 -1.60
CA TYR A 79 0.53 8.25 -1.92
C TYR A 79 0.26 8.16 -3.42
N VAL A 80 -0.70 7.32 -3.78
CA VAL A 80 -1.17 7.14 -5.16
C VAL A 80 -2.68 7.35 -5.18
N TRP A 81 -3.19 7.92 -6.26
CA TRP A 81 -4.59 8.29 -6.37
C TRP A 81 -5.13 8.21 -7.80
N ARG A 82 -6.43 8.12 -7.91
CA ARG A 82 -7.18 8.27 -9.15
C ARG A 82 -8.27 9.34 -8.97
N LYS A 83 -8.87 9.80 -10.08
CA LYS A 83 -9.99 10.76 -10.06
C LYS A 83 -11.11 10.26 -9.11
N GLY A 84 -11.54 11.12 -8.21
CA GLY A 84 -12.54 10.80 -7.18
C GLY A 84 -12.01 10.12 -5.91
N HIS A 85 -10.70 9.79 -5.84
CA HIS A 85 -10.07 9.12 -4.71
C HIS A 85 -8.76 9.84 -4.32
N PHE A 86 -8.86 11.11 -3.96
CA PHE A 86 -7.73 11.95 -3.59
C PHE A 86 -8.18 13.06 -2.63
N HIS A 87 -7.23 13.64 -1.89
CA HIS A 87 -7.47 14.83 -1.07
C HIS A 87 -7.05 16.11 -1.82
N PRO A 88 -7.60 17.29 -1.46
CA PRO A 88 -7.12 18.56 -1.99
C PRO A 88 -5.60 18.72 -1.78
N GLY A 89 -4.87 19.07 -2.84
CA GLY A 89 -3.41 19.17 -2.78
C GLY A 89 -2.66 17.86 -3.02
N ALA A 90 -3.33 16.76 -3.39
CA ALA A 90 -2.68 15.51 -3.75
C ALA A 90 -1.60 15.71 -4.84
N PRO A 91 -0.39 15.14 -4.68
CA PRO A 91 0.71 15.35 -5.61
C PRO A 91 0.38 14.77 -6.98
N LYS A 92 0.60 15.55 -8.03
CA LYS A 92 0.34 15.14 -9.43
C LYS A 92 1.10 13.86 -9.81
N GLU A 93 2.27 13.67 -9.26
CA GLU A 93 3.15 12.51 -9.48
C GLU A 93 2.52 11.20 -9.00
N GLY A 94 1.62 11.27 -7.99
CA GLY A 94 0.89 10.12 -7.46
C GLY A 94 -0.35 9.73 -8.27
N HIS A 95 -0.74 10.50 -9.29
CA HIS A 95 -1.86 10.14 -10.14
C HIS A 95 -1.54 8.86 -10.92
N VAL A 96 -2.44 7.86 -10.87
CA VAL A 96 -2.19 6.52 -11.46
C VAL A 96 -1.63 6.58 -12.88
N PRO A 97 -2.20 7.34 -13.85
CA PRO A 97 -1.63 7.44 -15.19
C PRO A 97 -0.16 7.89 -15.22
N ASN A 98 0.27 8.73 -14.27
CA ASN A 98 1.63 9.28 -14.22
C ASN A 98 2.66 8.25 -13.66
N ILE A 99 2.20 7.28 -12.87
CA ILE A 99 3.09 6.26 -12.30
C ILE A 99 3.19 4.99 -13.16
N LEU A 100 2.32 4.77 -14.13
CA LEU A 100 2.26 3.52 -14.91
C LEU A 100 3.61 3.13 -15.54
N LYS A 101 4.40 4.10 -15.99
CA LYS A 101 5.74 3.82 -16.55
C LYS A 101 6.68 3.18 -15.53
N ARG A 102 6.51 3.52 -14.24
CA ARG A 102 7.31 2.96 -13.13
C ARG A 102 6.83 1.58 -12.71
N LEU A 103 5.60 1.21 -13.09
CA LEU A 103 5.01 -0.10 -12.78
C LEU A 103 5.30 -1.15 -13.86
N ARG A 104 6.04 -0.81 -14.90
CA ARG A 104 6.38 -1.77 -15.97
C ARG A 104 7.10 -2.98 -15.38
N GLY A 105 6.66 -4.18 -15.75
CA GLY A 105 7.19 -5.45 -15.29
C GLY A 105 6.49 -6.04 -14.06
N TYR A 106 5.61 -5.26 -13.40
CA TYR A 106 4.76 -5.79 -12.33
C TYR A 106 3.37 -6.14 -12.85
N ASP A 107 2.82 -7.24 -12.36
CA ASP A 107 1.45 -7.65 -12.62
C ASP A 107 0.48 -6.93 -11.70
N VAL A 108 0.88 -6.74 -10.44
CA VAL A 108 0.10 -6.06 -9.42
C VAL A 108 0.96 -5.03 -8.69
N ALA A 109 0.40 -3.86 -8.40
CA ALA A 109 1.02 -2.85 -7.55
C ALA A 109 0.06 -2.44 -6.43
N VAL A 110 0.45 -2.76 -5.19
CA VAL A 110 -0.29 -2.46 -3.97
C VAL A 110 0.29 -1.20 -3.33
N PHE A 111 -0.57 -0.21 -3.09
CA PHE A 111 -0.19 1.04 -2.47
C PHE A 111 -0.88 1.24 -1.12
N GLY A 112 -0.15 1.81 -0.17
CA GLY A 112 -0.65 2.38 1.07
C GLY A 112 -0.57 3.92 1.04
N ASP A 113 -0.85 4.58 2.18
CA ASP A 113 -0.82 6.04 2.41
C ASP A 113 -2.09 6.80 1.97
N ASN A 114 -2.76 6.43 0.91
CA ASN A 114 -4.06 7.01 0.56
C ASN A 114 -5.18 6.26 1.28
N HIS A 115 -5.89 6.94 2.18
CA HIS A 115 -7.00 6.35 2.95
C HIS A 115 -8.25 6.10 2.10
N SER A 116 -8.39 6.72 0.93
CA SER A 116 -9.49 6.45 0.01
C SER A 116 -9.19 5.22 -0.84
N SER A 117 -9.93 4.16 -0.62
CA SER A 117 -9.73 2.88 -1.32
C SER A 117 -10.10 2.97 -2.81
N PHE A 118 -9.28 2.38 -3.66
CA PHE A 118 -9.57 2.24 -5.09
C PHE A 118 -8.84 1.04 -5.70
N HIS A 119 -9.28 0.68 -6.90
CA HIS A 119 -8.48 -0.16 -7.77
C HIS A 119 -8.49 0.40 -9.20
N TRP A 120 -7.45 0.07 -9.96
CA TRP A 120 -7.28 0.44 -11.36
C TRP A 120 -6.66 -0.74 -12.11
N GLY A 121 -7.22 -1.16 -13.23
CA GLY A 121 -6.68 -2.34 -13.90
C GLY A 121 -7.32 -2.72 -15.24
N VAL A 122 -8.24 -1.92 -15.77
CA VAL A 122 -9.00 -2.31 -16.97
C VAL A 122 -8.25 -2.06 -18.29
N VAL A 123 -7.19 -1.23 -18.30
CA VAL A 123 -6.54 -0.78 -19.54
C VAL A 123 -5.03 -1.03 -19.56
N THR A 124 -4.45 -1.43 -18.43
CA THR A 124 -3.01 -1.64 -18.30
C THR A 124 -2.72 -3.08 -17.91
N LYS A 125 -1.53 -3.57 -18.28
CA LYS A 125 -1.08 -4.91 -17.84
C LYS A 125 -0.95 -5.02 -16.31
N THR A 126 -0.77 -3.90 -15.60
CA THR A 126 -0.58 -3.87 -14.16
C THR A 126 -1.87 -3.49 -13.44
N VAL A 127 -2.33 -4.33 -12.53
CA VAL A 127 -3.41 -4.00 -11.59
C VAL A 127 -2.87 -3.08 -10.49
N VAL A 128 -3.45 -1.89 -10.32
CA VAL A 128 -3.11 -0.99 -9.20
C VAL A 128 -4.19 -1.09 -8.13
N TRP A 129 -3.77 -1.44 -6.92
CA TRP A 129 -4.63 -1.65 -5.78
C TRP A 129 -4.26 -0.74 -4.61
N ASN A 130 -5.27 -0.12 -4.01
CA ASN A 130 -5.17 0.56 -2.72
C ASN A 130 -6.38 0.19 -1.85
N CYS A 131 -6.17 -0.47 -0.73
CA CYS A 131 -7.27 -0.89 0.16
C CYS A 131 -7.87 0.28 0.93
N GLY A 132 -7.17 1.42 1.02
CA GLY A 132 -7.58 2.55 1.85
C GLY A 132 -7.15 2.41 3.30
N GLY A 133 -7.64 3.30 4.15
CA GLY A 133 -7.41 3.25 5.59
C GLY A 133 -8.03 1.99 6.21
N PHE A 134 -7.27 1.36 7.12
CA PHE A 134 -7.75 0.21 7.87
C PHE A 134 -8.67 0.62 9.03
N PHE A 135 -8.54 1.87 9.48
CA PHE A 135 -9.35 2.44 10.55
C PHE A 135 -10.10 3.68 10.05
N ARG A 136 -11.23 3.97 10.66
CA ARG A 136 -12.00 5.19 10.49
C ARG A 136 -11.72 6.11 11.69
N ARG A 137 -10.82 7.08 11.52
CA ARG A 137 -10.36 7.96 12.62
C ARG A 137 -10.93 9.37 12.57
N ARG A 138 -11.39 9.79 11.39
CA ARG A 138 -11.86 11.15 11.13
C ARG A 138 -13.32 11.16 10.74
N SER A 139 -13.99 12.28 10.96
CA SER A 139 -15.41 12.46 10.61
C SER A 139 -15.68 12.33 9.11
N ASP A 140 -14.73 12.71 8.27
CA ASP A 140 -14.82 12.55 6.81
C ASP A 140 -14.62 11.10 6.34
N GLU A 141 -14.14 10.22 7.22
CA GLU A 141 -14.01 8.77 6.96
C GLU A 141 -15.23 7.95 7.40
N ARG A 142 -16.33 8.58 7.84
CA ARG A 142 -17.55 7.88 8.31
C ARG A 142 -18.11 6.89 7.31
N ASN A 143 -18.11 7.26 6.04
CA ASN A 143 -18.61 6.44 4.94
C ASN A 143 -17.56 5.48 4.37
N HIS A 144 -16.31 5.56 4.85
CA HIS A 144 -15.28 4.63 4.45
C HIS A 144 -15.56 3.25 5.01
N ARG A 145 -15.48 2.21 4.18
CA ARG A 145 -15.54 0.82 4.60
C ARG A 145 -14.14 0.22 4.51
N PRO A 146 -13.49 -0.06 5.66
CA PRO A 146 -12.22 -0.75 5.68
C PRO A 146 -12.29 -2.08 4.95
N SER A 147 -11.23 -2.43 4.26
CA SER A 147 -11.19 -3.66 3.46
C SER A 147 -9.81 -4.25 3.38
N ALA A 148 -9.74 -5.56 3.16
CA ALA A 148 -8.54 -6.27 2.75
C ALA A 148 -8.66 -6.70 1.29
N GLY A 149 -7.53 -6.84 0.60
CA GLY A 149 -7.44 -7.42 -0.74
C GLY A 149 -6.90 -8.84 -0.65
N LEU A 150 -7.60 -9.80 -1.26
CA LEU A 150 -7.07 -11.14 -1.49
C LEU A 150 -6.48 -11.20 -2.90
N LEU A 151 -5.17 -11.36 -2.97
CA LEU A 151 -4.45 -11.55 -4.24
C LEU A 151 -4.54 -13.01 -4.65
N HIS A 152 -5.01 -13.24 -5.87
CA HIS A 152 -5.08 -14.57 -6.47
C HIS A 152 -3.86 -14.85 -7.35
N ALA A 153 -3.59 -16.13 -7.61
CA ALA A 153 -2.46 -16.59 -8.42
C ALA A 153 -2.48 -16.08 -9.87
N ASP A 154 -3.64 -15.68 -10.38
CA ASP A 154 -3.82 -15.08 -11.71
C ASP A 154 -3.61 -13.55 -11.75
N GLY A 155 -3.19 -12.93 -10.62
CA GLY A 155 -2.98 -11.49 -10.49
C GLY A 155 -4.26 -10.70 -10.22
N THR A 156 -5.41 -11.34 -10.13
CA THR A 156 -6.64 -10.65 -9.72
C THR A 156 -6.65 -10.36 -8.23
N VAL A 157 -7.35 -9.29 -7.83
CA VAL A 157 -7.50 -8.92 -6.41
C VAL A 157 -8.97 -8.83 -6.07
N THR A 158 -9.43 -9.67 -5.14
CA THR A 158 -10.80 -9.63 -4.62
C THR A 158 -10.84 -8.80 -3.33
N ARG A 159 -11.78 -7.86 -3.27
CA ARG A 159 -11.98 -7.00 -2.10
C ARG A 159 -12.90 -7.69 -1.08
N HIS A 160 -12.45 -7.74 0.16
CA HIS A 160 -13.22 -8.19 1.31
C HIS A 160 -13.39 -7.02 2.28
N PHE A 161 -14.62 -6.57 2.48
CA PHE A 161 -14.93 -5.52 3.44
C PHE A 161 -14.96 -6.07 4.86
N LEU A 162 -14.39 -5.29 5.79
CA LEU A 162 -14.48 -5.60 7.20
C LEU A 162 -15.87 -5.27 7.74
N ASP A 163 -16.30 -5.99 8.75
CA ASP A 163 -17.50 -5.65 9.50
C ASP A 163 -17.25 -4.43 10.39
N VAL A 164 -18.03 -3.39 10.17
CA VAL A 164 -17.97 -2.13 10.91
C VAL A 164 -19.25 -1.84 11.67
N SER A 165 -20.13 -2.83 11.81
CA SER A 165 -21.44 -2.70 12.45
C SER A 165 -21.34 -2.27 13.92
N GLN A 166 -20.26 -2.61 14.58
CA GLN A 166 -19.98 -2.27 15.97
C GLN A 166 -19.17 -0.98 16.16
N ASP A 167 -18.68 -0.37 15.07
CA ASP A 167 -17.90 0.86 15.17
C ASP A 167 -18.80 2.02 15.65
N ARG A 168 -18.24 2.90 16.48
CA ARG A 168 -18.89 4.12 16.98
C ARG A 168 -17.94 5.29 16.86
N PHE A 169 -18.44 6.44 16.45
CA PHE A 169 -17.71 7.69 16.49
C PHE A 169 -17.93 8.39 17.85
N ALA A 170 -16.94 9.11 18.32
CA ALA A 170 -16.96 9.71 19.66
C ALA A 170 -18.15 10.65 19.88
N ASP A 171 -18.56 11.41 18.87
CA ASP A 171 -19.72 12.30 18.93
C ASP A 171 -21.06 11.53 19.04
N GLU A 172 -21.18 10.37 18.43
CA GLU A 172 -22.34 9.49 18.58
C GLU A 172 -22.37 8.84 19.97
N ALA A 173 -21.20 8.54 20.53
CA ALA A 173 -21.08 8.01 21.89
C ALA A 173 -21.48 9.07 22.93
N ALA A 174 -21.03 10.32 22.76
CA ALA A 174 -21.38 11.44 23.66
C ALA A 174 -22.91 11.69 23.64
N ALA A 175 -23.53 11.75 22.48
CA ALA A 175 -24.98 11.97 22.33
C ALA A 175 -25.85 10.86 22.96
N LYS A 176 -25.30 9.66 23.21
CA LYS A 176 -25.99 8.57 23.91
C LYS A 176 -25.86 8.63 25.42
N LEU A 177 -24.85 9.28 25.94
CA LEU A 177 -24.62 9.46 27.39
C LEU A 177 -25.47 10.60 27.96
N GLU A 178 -25.96 11.53 27.12
CA GLU A 178 -26.82 12.65 27.49
C GLU A 178 -28.33 12.31 27.46
N LYS A 179 -28.70 11.10 27.12
CA LYS A 179 -30.08 10.57 27.14
C LYS A 179 -30.27 9.56 28.26
#